data_f86160160a8e26adc395dc44e3675c4a
#
_entry.id   f86160160a8e26adc395dc44e3675c4a
#
_cell.length_a   1.000
_cell.length_b   1.000
_cell.length_c   1.000
_cell.angle_alpha   90.00
_cell.angle_beta   90.00
_cell.angle_gamma   90.00
#
_symmetry.space_group_name_H-M   'P 1'
#
loop_
_entity.id
_entity.type
_entity.pdbx_description
1 polymer ?
#
loop_
_entity_poly.entity_id
_entity_poly.type
_entity_poly.pdbx_seq_one_letter_code
_entity_poly.pdbx_strand_id
1 'polypeptide(L)'
;MNIFLHKSLPLSVGGVLLGMISFFCSVSSSSAAVINAQPGQGFMPVDSFSGTVQVPVSSLINSSQSQYAGFAMAPITIGTDGVCASNLSQWKSIDGYYGYEVSPGVLLVTYNTQITGDVVSSTGGSIAVNGNISSTGILSGSLPPKRNGVNCYSYLTGERVTTTETITQFSGSYGYYISSTASLTSDAGFQPTRIGFRRATGIGPVWNTNYIAINSTDTIIIKEPPMTCSVSVPPVDFGEVASTAVGNKVVVESTLGVNCTNTSNNSIPVTYSMTPKTQAGDQTSIPMISKAGGTVGDIRGFLGANASADAGCVAKASSVRMDGTQTALRTVPSNNSAPWTSPLVWVLCPKVTANPGVASAAATFELNW
;
A
#
# COMPACT_ATOMS: atom_id res chain seq x y z
N MET A 1 -1.59 3.71 -35.65
CA MET A 1 -2.19 4.56 -36.70
C MET A 1 -3.66 4.18 -36.80
N ASN A 2 -4.51 4.84 -36.03
CA ASN A 2 -5.95 4.60 -35.99
C ASN A 2 -6.66 5.84 -36.53
N ILE A 3 -7.38 5.65 -37.62
CA ILE A 3 -8.13 6.69 -38.35
C ILE A 3 -9.53 6.77 -37.75
N PHE A 4 -9.90 7.95 -37.23
CA PHE A 4 -11.29 8.26 -36.86
C PHE A 4 -12.03 8.89 -38.04
N LEU A 5 -13.10 8.26 -38.48
CA LEU A 5 -14.04 8.79 -39.46
C LEU A 5 -15.18 9.53 -38.75
N HIS A 6 -15.23 10.85 -38.95
CA HIS A 6 -16.38 11.69 -38.60
C HIS A 6 -17.48 11.53 -39.66
N LYS A 7 -18.70 11.26 -39.24
CA LYS A 7 -19.89 11.38 -40.05
C LYS A 7 -20.80 12.45 -39.43
N SER A 8 -20.92 13.55 -40.14
CA SER A 8 -21.87 14.63 -39.86
C SER A 8 -23.26 14.27 -40.41
N LEU A 9 -24.31 14.56 -39.65
CA LEU A 9 -25.70 14.53 -40.10
C LEU A 9 -26.39 15.83 -39.72
N PRO A 10 -27.35 16.31 -40.57
CA PRO A 10 -27.80 17.70 -40.54
C PRO A 10 -28.93 17.99 -39.56
N LEU A 11 -29.03 19.25 -39.17
CA LEU A 11 -30.11 19.85 -38.38
C LEU A 11 -31.45 19.73 -39.11
N SER A 12 -32.49 19.39 -38.36
CA SER A 12 -33.87 19.78 -38.67
C SER A 12 -34.56 20.39 -37.46
N VAL A 13 -35.26 21.45 -37.73
CA VAL A 13 -35.93 22.40 -36.85
C VAL A 13 -37.24 21.84 -36.27
N GLY A 14 -37.54 22.19 -35.02
CA GLY A 14 -38.90 22.39 -34.53
C GLY A 14 -39.41 21.40 -33.49
N GLY A 15 -39.64 21.89 -32.29
CA GLY A 15 -40.38 21.18 -31.25
C GLY A 15 -40.07 21.68 -29.83
N VAL A 16 -40.87 22.68 -29.38
CA VAL A 16 -40.87 23.06 -27.96
C VAL A 16 -41.47 21.90 -27.17
N LEU A 17 -40.66 21.20 -26.39
CA LEU A 17 -41.14 20.22 -25.42
C LEU A 17 -40.61 20.65 -24.03
N LEU A 18 -41.56 20.95 -23.14
CA LEU A 18 -41.27 21.10 -21.71
C LEU A 18 -40.58 19.84 -21.20
N GLY A 19 -39.25 19.89 -21.03
CA GLY A 19 -38.49 18.81 -20.46
C GLY A 19 -38.55 18.88 -18.95
N MET A 20 -39.23 17.93 -18.31
CA MET A 20 -39.01 17.57 -16.94
C MET A 20 -37.50 17.20 -16.78
N ILE A 21 -36.77 17.99 -16.04
CA ILE A 21 -35.41 17.67 -15.66
C ILE A 21 -35.48 16.55 -14.61
N SER A 22 -35.49 15.31 -15.08
CA SER A 22 -35.24 14.17 -14.23
C SER A 22 -33.75 14.24 -13.78
N PHE A 23 -33.52 14.66 -12.56
CA PHE A 23 -32.21 14.48 -11.90
C PHE A 23 -31.95 12.98 -11.79
N PHE A 24 -31.28 12.43 -12.78
CA PHE A 24 -30.63 11.12 -12.62
C PHE A 24 -29.47 11.26 -11.62
N CYS A 25 -29.77 10.89 -10.39
CA CYS A 25 -28.73 10.61 -9.41
C CYS A 25 -27.96 9.39 -9.94
N SER A 26 -26.85 9.62 -10.64
CA SER A 26 -25.94 8.56 -11.05
C SER A 26 -25.28 8.00 -9.79
N VAL A 27 -25.89 6.99 -9.20
CA VAL A 27 -25.24 6.14 -8.21
C VAL A 27 -24.19 5.36 -8.99
N SER A 28 -22.92 5.72 -8.84
CA SER A 28 -21.82 4.92 -9.33
C SER A 28 -21.86 3.60 -8.56
N SER A 29 -22.44 2.57 -9.16
CA SER A 29 -22.36 1.21 -8.62
C SER A 29 -20.92 0.74 -8.82
N SER A 30 -20.11 0.72 -7.75
CA SER A 30 -18.85 0.03 -7.79
C SER A 30 -19.10 -1.46 -8.09
N SER A 31 -18.42 -2.00 -9.08
CA SER A 31 -18.52 -3.43 -9.41
C SER A 31 -17.79 -4.24 -8.34
N ALA A 32 -18.32 -5.42 -8.02
CA ALA A 32 -17.64 -6.34 -7.12
C ALA A 32 -16.27 -6.73 -7.69
N ALA A 33 -15.22 -6.54 -6.92
CA ALA A 33 -13.86 -6.90 -7.29
C ALA A 33 -13.47 -8.25 -6.68
N VAL A 34 -12.70 -9.06 -7.41
CA VAL A 34 -11.99 -10.21 -6.86
C VAL A 34 -10.53 -9.82 -6.64
N ILE A 35 -10.12 -9.82 -5.39
CA ILE A 35 -8.82 -9.36 -4.95
C ILE A 35 -8.01 -10.59 -4.55
N ASN A 36 -6.99 -10.92 -5.34
CA ASN A 36 -6.04 -11.97 -5.00
C ASN A 36 -4.85 -11.34 -4.29
N ALA A 37 -4.55 -11.81 -3.11
CA ALA A 37 -3.52 -11.26 -2.24
C ALA A 37 -2.65 -12.34 -1.61
N GLN A 38 -1.52 -11.92 -1.05
CA GLN A 38 -0.60 -12.74 -0.27
C GLN A 38 -0.37 -12.10 1.09
N PRO A 39 -0.10 -12.85 2.15
CA PRO A 39 0.33 -12.27 3.42
C PRO A 39 1.53 -11.34 3.21
N GLY A 40 1.47 -10.13 3.77
CA GLY A 40 2.54 -9.13 3.64
C GLY A 40 2.55 -8.34 2.33
N GLN A 41 1.54 -8.47 1.49
CA GLN A 41 1.48 -7.73 0.21
C GLN A 41 1.35 -6.21 0.39
N GLY A 42 0.92 -5.75 1.57
CA GLY A 42 0.79 -4.33 1.85
C GLY A 42 -0.52 -3.75 1.33
N PHE A 43 -0.49 -2.48 0.94
CA PHE A 43 -1.70 -1.76 0.54
C PHE A 43 -2.03 -1.98 -0.94
N MET A 44 -3.27 -2.42 -1.19
CA MET A 44 -3.83 -2.67 -2.51
C MET A 44 -5.01 -1.71 -2.75
N PRO A 45 -4.88 -0.71 -3.62
CA PRO A 45 -6.00 0.14 -4.02
C PRO A 45 -7.03 -0.67 -4.81
N VAL A 46 -8.32 -0.40 -4.58
CA VAL A 46 -9.40 -1.14 -5.25
C VAL A 46 -10.26 -0.22 -6.10
N ASP A 47 -10.98 0.73 -5.47
CA ASP A 47 -11.93 1.57 -6.19
C ASP A 47 -12.16 2.90 -5.46
N SER A 48 -13.04 3.72 -6.01
CA SER A 48 -13.49 4.98 -5.45
C SER A 48 -14.94 4.89 -5.00
N PHE A 49 -15.32 5.77 -4.08
CA PHE A 49 -16.69 5.95 -3.65
C PHE A 49 -17.05 7.42 -3.67
N SER A 50 -18.31 7.71 -3.94
CA SER A 50 -18.88 9.06 -3.82
C SER A 50 -20.37 8.99 -3.57
N GLY A 51 -20.89 10.01 -2.93
CA GLY A 51 -22.33 10.13 -2.73
C GLY A 51 -22.70 11.24 -1.76
N THR A 52 -23.98 11.38 -1.56
CA THR A 52 -24.56 12.42 -0.70
C THR A 52 -25.49 11.78 0.30
N VAL A 53 -25.33 12.12 1.57
CA VAL A 53 -26.25 11.73 2.63
C VAL A 53 -27.10 12.93 3.01
N GLN A 54 -28.38 12.84 2.73
CA GLN A 54 -29.38 13.82 3.14
C GLN A 54 -30.04 13.33 4.42
N VAL A 55 -30.28 14.24 5.35
CA VAL A 55 -31.09 13.99 6.56
C VAL A 55 -32.35 14.82 6.43
N PRO A 56 -33.51 14.19 6.23
CA PRO A 56 -34.77 14.93 6.19
C PRO A 56 -35.02 15.64 7.54
N VAL A 57 -35.57 16.81 7.45
CA VAL A 57 -36.06 17.56 8.62
C VAL A 57 -37.20 16.77 9.26
N SER A 58 -36.95 16.11 10.34
CA SER A 58 -38.05 15.60 11.13
C SER A 58 -37.67 15.52 12.60
N SER A 59 -38.57 16.08 13.39
CA SER A 59 -38.76 15.97 14.82
C SER A 59 -37.85 16.81 15.72
N LEU A 60 -38.53 17.65 16.42
CA LEU A 60 -38.15 18.28 17.68
C LEU A 60 -37.60 17.22 18.65
N ILE A 61 -36.35 17.34 18.96
CA ILE A 61 -35.67 16.44 19.86
C ILE A 61 -35.79 17.03 21.26
N ASN A 62 -36.24 16.23 22.22
CA ASN A 62 -36.50 16.63 23.56
C ASN A 62 -35.21 16.99 24.33
N SER A 63 -35.22 18.02 25.14
CA SER A 63 -34.12 18.82 25.65
C SER A 63 -33.22 18.18 26.72
N SER A 64 -33.37 16.91 27.04
CA SER A 64 -32.68 16.29 28.17
C SER A 64 -31.55 15.32 27.87
N GLN A 65 -31.20 15.14 26.64
CA GLN A 65 -30.14 14.21 26.26
C GLN A 65 -29.07 14.87 25.36
N SER A 66 -27.82 14.46 25.51
CA SER A 66 -26.69 14.94 24.70
C SER A 66 -26.91 14.62 23.23
N GLN A 67 -26.82 15.63 22.37
CA GLN A 67 -27.03 15.50 20.93
C GLN A 67 -25.71 15.43 20.19
N TYR A 68 -25.69 14.64 19.14
CA TYR A 68 -24.54 14.52 18.25
C TYR A 68 -24.90 15.05 16.87
N ALA A 69 -24.05 15.90 16.32
CA ALA A 69 -24.13 16.34 14.93
C ALA A 69 -22.82 16.01 14.23
N GLY A 70 -22.86 15.14 13.25
CA GLY A 70 -21.66 14.71 12.57
C GLY A 70 -21.90 13.53 11.64
N PHE A 71 -20.87 12.74 11.43
CA PHE A 71 -20.90 11.55 10.59
C PHE A 71 -20.09 10.41 11.21
N ALA A 72 -20.33 9.20 10.74
CA ALA A 72 -19.57 8.02 11.14
C ALA A 72 -19.28 7.10 9.95
N MET A 73 -18.11 6.46 9.99
CA MET A 73 -17.81 5.28 9.19
C MET A 73 -18.07 4.04 10.03
N ALA A 74 -18.95 3.16 9.55
CA ALA A 74 -19.31 1.96 10.29
C ALA A 74 -19.81 0.84 9.38
N PRO A 75 -19.79 -0.41 9.85
CA PRO A 75 -20.45 -1.51 9.16
C PRO A 75 -21.92 -1.19 8.86
N ILE A 76 -22.34 -1.50 7.64
CA ILE A 76 -23.71 -1.21 7.18
C ILE A 76 -24.74 -2.03 7.95
N THR A 77 -24.35 -3.20 8.43
CA THR A 77 -25.20 -4.14 9.17
C THR A 77 -25.39 -3.79 10.65
N ILE A 78 -24.57 -2.89 11.20
CA ILE A 78 -24.74 -2.46 12.59
C ILE A 78 -26.01 -1.62 12.68
N GLY A 79 -26.92 -2.06 13.55
CA GLY A 79 -28.12 -1.29 13.90
C GLY A 79 -27.77 0.08 14.49
N THR A 80 -28.80 0.87 14.69
CA THR A 80 -28.72 2.27 15.04
C THR A 80 -27.97 2.59 16.35
N ASP A 81 -27.91 1.64 17.28
CA ASP A 81 -27.46 1.88 18.65
C ASP A 81 -25.93 1.79 18.86
N GLY A 82 -25.20 1.30 17.88
CA GLY A 82 -23.79 0.94 18.05
C GLY A 82 -22.78 1.76 17.24
N VAL A 83 -23.21 2.68 16.39
CA VAL A 83 -22.31 3.28 15.39
C VAL A 83 -21.24 4.20 16.01
N CYS A 84 -21.56 4.87 17.10
CA CYS A 84 -20.59 5.64 17.89
C CYS A 84 -20.28 5.00 19.24
N ALA A 85 -20.61 3.73 19.43
CA ALA A 85 -20.29 3.00 20.66
C ALA A 85 -18.78 2.75 20.77
N SER A 86 -18.28 2.80 21.99
CA SER A 86 -16.84 2.76 22.31
C SER A 86 -16.11 1.44 22.01
N ASN A 87 -16.78 0.42 21.49
CA ASN A 87 -16.29 -0.96 21.51
C ASN A 87 -16.08 -1.59 20.12
N LEU A 88 -15.94 -0.82 19.04
CA LEU A 88 -15.56 -1.42 17.78
C LEU A 88 -14.04 -1.63 17.76
N SER A 89 -13.58 -2.72 18.39
CA SER A 89 -12.18 -3.16 18.40
C SER A 89 -11.57 -3.43 17.02
N GLN A 90 -12.41 -3.45 15.98
CA GLN A 90 -12.01 -3.66 14.60
C GLN A 90 -11.34 -2.43 13.96
N TRP A 91 -11.49 -1.22 14.51
CA TRP A 91 -10.76 -0.06 14.03
C TRP A 91 -9.34 -0.08 14.57
N LYS A 92 -8.38 -0.38 13.70
CA LYS A 92 -6.98 -0.62 14.08
C LYS A 92 -6.01 0.18 13.20
N SER A 93 -4.81 0.33 13.72
CA SER A 93 -3.66 0.75 12.93
C SER A 93 -2.69 -0.42 12.81
N ILE A 94 -2.31 -0.78 11.58
CA ILE A 94 -1.31 -1.81 11.27
C ILE A 94 -0.33 -1.19 10.28
N ASP A 95 0.95 -1.22 10.59
CA ASP A 95 2.05 -0.73 9.73
C ASP A 95 1.83 0.68 9.18
N GLY A 96 1.20 1.56 9.98
CA GLY A 96 0.92 2.95 9.61
C GLY A 96 -0.39 3.18 8.85
N TYR A 97 -1.09 2.15 8.43
CA TYR A 97 -2.43 2.25 7.84
C TYR A 97 -3.50 2.17 8.93
N TYR A 98 -4.53 2.99 8.84
CA TYR A 98 -5.67 2.98 9.75
C TYR A 98 -6.93 2.59 9.01
N GLY A 99 -7.64 1.58 9.52
CA GLY A 99 -8.82 1.07 8.85
C GLY A 99 -9.66 0.13 9.72
N TYR A 100 -10.73 -0.38 9.13
CA TYR A 100 -11.57 -1.38 9.74
C TYR A 100 -11.03 -2.79 9.42
N GLU A 101 -10.74 -3.57 10.47
CA GLU A 101 -10.28 -4.96 10.29
C GLU A 101 -11.45 -5.83 9.84
N VAL A 102 -11.43 -6.21 8.57
CA VAL A 102 -12.47 -7.05 7.93
C VAL A 102 -12.20 -8.54 8.10
N SER A 103 -10.96 -8.89 8.37
CA SER A 103 -10.47 -10.22 8.73
C SER A 103 -9.14 -10.05 9.50
N PRO A 104 -8.70 -10.99 10.34
CA PRO A 104 -7.42 -10.88 11.03
C PRO A 104 -6.27 -10.51 10.08
N GLY A 105 -5.63 -9.37 10.35
CA GLY A 105 -4.53 -8.85 9.52
C GLY A 105 -4.93 -8.19 8.21
N VAL A 106 -6.22 -8.00 7.93
CA VAL A 106 -6.74 -7.33 6.73
C VAL A 106 -7.54 -6.09 7.10
N LEU A 107 -7.07 -4.91 6.72
CA LEU A 107 -7.78 -3.65 6.95
C LEU A 107 -8.46 -3.16 5.66
N LEU A 108 -9.72 -2.75 5.76
CA LEU A 108 -10.32 -1.83 4.79
C LEU A 108 -9.85 -0.42 5.14
N VAL A 109 -9.13 0.22 4.24
CA VAL A 109 -8.53 1.55 4.40
C VAL A 109 -9.14 2.50 3.40
N THR A 110 -9.59 3.67 3.87
CA THR A 110 -9.99 4.77 2.98
C THR A 110 -8.84 5.75 2.83
N TYR A 111 -8.71 6.35 1.66
CA TYR A 111 -7.70 7.36 1.38
C TYR A 111 -8.24 8.43 0.41
N ASN A 112 -7.62 9.60 0.41
CA ASN A 112 -8.11 10.76 -0.35
C ASN A 112 -9.59 11.07 -0.08
N THR A 113 -10.05 10.77 1.16
CA THR A 113 -11.44 10.93 1.53
C THR A 113 -11.73 12.40 1.78
N GLN A 114 -12.61 12.97 0.98
CA GLN A 114 -13.13 14.33 1.15
C GLN A 114 -14.54 14.30 1.72
N ILE A 115 -14.81 15.22 2.63
CA ILE A 115 -16.11 15.39 3.28
C ILE A 115 -16.47 16.86 3.21
N THR A 116 -17.58 17.16 2.58
CA THR A 116 -18.09 18.54 2.46
C THR A 116 -19.59 18.59 2.79
N GLY A 117 -19.99 19.67 3.42
CA GLY A 117 -21.41 19.88 3.76
C GLY A 117 -21.56 20.86 4.91
N ASP A 118 -22.77 20.93 5.42
CA ASP A 118 -23.12 21.80 6.54
C ASP A 118 -23.78 21.04 7.68
N VAL A 119 -23.42 21.40 8.89
CA VAL A 119 -24.11 20.96 10.12
C VAL A 119 -24.85 22.16 10.67
N VAL A 120 -26.17 22.11 10.71
CA VAL A 120 -26.99 23.22 11.22
C VAL A 120 -27.13 23.12 12.73
N SER A 121 -26.79 24.19 13.45
CA SER A 121 -26.98 24.30 14.89
C SER A 121 -28.42 24.72 15.25
N SER A 122 -28.85 24.47 16.48
CA SER A 122 -30.16 24.86 17.00
C SER A 122 -30.42 26.36 17.02
N THR A 123 -29.36 27.15 17.01
CA THR A 123 -29.44 28.61 16.96
C THR A 123 -29.63 29.14 15.53
N GLY A 124 -29.77 28.24 14.54
CA GLY A 124 -29.93 28.59 13.12
C GLY A 124 -28.62 28.90 12.39
N GLY A 125 -27.48 28.74 13.07
CA GLY A 125 -26.17 28.88 12.44
C GLY A 125 -25.80 27.58 11.71
N SER A 126 -25.22 27.68 10.49
CA SER A 126 -24.61 26.56 9.79
C SER A 126 -23.12 26.49 10.13
N ILE A 127 -22.63 25.29 10.44
CA ILE A 127 -21.22 24.99 10.60
C ILE A 127 -20.79 24.25 9.35
N ALA A 128 -19.99 24.89 8.51
CA ALA A 128 -19.45 24.26 7.31
C ALA A 128 -18.47 23.14 7.71
N VAL A 129 -18.68 21.97 7.14
CA VAL A 129 -17.79 20.83 7.24
C VAL A 129 -17.05 20.70 5.93
N ASN A 130 -15.73 20.86 5.95
CA ASN A 130 -14.87 20.69 4.79
C ASN A 130 -13.52 20.15 5.23
N GLY A 131 -13.23 18.92 4.88
CA GLY A 131 -11.95 18.32 5.28
C GLY A 131 -11.69 16.96 4.66
N ASN A 132 -10.56 16.41 5.04
CA ASN A 132 -10.06 15.15 4.51
C ASN A 132 -9.72 14.17 5.62
N ILE A 133 -9.84 12.88 5.32
CA ILE A 133 -9.31 11.78 6.12
C ILE A 133 -8.23 11.07 5.30
N SER A 134 -7.02 10.97 5.86
CA SER A 134 -5.91 10.25 5.24
C SER A 134 -6.00 8.74 5.45
N SER A 135 -5.18 7.97 4.74
CA SER A 135 -5.02 6.52 4.95
C SER A 135 -4.49 6.15 6.34
N THR A 136 -3.89 7.10 7.05
CA THR A 136 -3.43 6.94 8.45
C THR A 136 -4.48 7.34 9.47
N GLY A 137 -5.69 7.73 9.04
CA GLY A 137 -6.77 8.20 9.91
C GLY A 137 -6.59 9.62 10.44
N ILE A 138 -5.64 10.39 9.89
CA ILE A 138 -5.42 11.78 10.27
C ILE A 138 -6.46 12.66 9.58
N LEU A 139 -7.07 13.55 10.38
CA LEU A 139 -8.03 14.54 9.92
C LEU A 139 -7.32 15.84 9.55
N SER A 140 -7.82 16.49 8.51
CA SER A 140 -7.43 17.85 8.15
C SER A 140 -8.66 18.67 7.72
N GLY A 141 -8.55 19.99 7.83
CA GLY A 141 -9.67 20.90 7.52
C GLY A 141 -10.65 21.07 8.70
N SER A 142 -11.84 21.56 8.40
CA SER A 142 -12.91 21.84 9.37
C SER A 142 -13.82 20.63 9.54
N LEU A 143 -13.31 19.57 10.18
CA LEU A 143 -14.09 18.37 10.50
C LEU A 143 -14.46 18.35 11.99
N PRO A 144 -15.61 17.74 12.36
CA PRO A 144 -15.92 17.50 13.76
C PRO A 144 -14.85 16.65 14.44
N PRO A 145 -14.59 16.85 15.74
CA PRO A 145 -13.58 16.06 16.44
C PRO A 145 -13.94 14.57 16.47
N LYS A 146 -12.92 13.72 16.37
CA LYS A 146 -13.07 12.28 16.53
C LYS A 146 -13.46 11.95 17.97
N ARG A 147 -14.46 11.11 18.13
CA ARG A 147 -14.98 10.70 19.45
C ARG A 147 -14.73 9.21 19.71
N ASN A 148 -14.34 8.92 20.95
CA ASN A 148 -14.34 7.57 21.56
C ASN A 148 -13.69 6.43 20.73
N GLY A 149 -12.56 6.68 20.10
CA GLY A 149 -11.79 5.62 19.41
C GLY A 149 -12.45 4.98 18.19
N VAL A 150 -13.70 5.32 17.90
CA VAL A 150 -14.45 4.88 16.73
C VAL A 150 -14.33 5.95 15.64
N ASN A 151 -14.49 5.59 14.37
CA ASN A 151 -14.57 6.57 13.27
C ASN A 151 -15.90 7.32 13.28
N CYS A 152 -16.17 7.93 14.42
CA CYS A 152 -17.31 8.80 14.68
C CYS A 152 -16.78 10.22 14.90
N TYR A 153 -17.23 11.13 14.06
CA TYR A 153 -16.80 12.52 14.04
C TYR A 153 -18.03 13.36 14.34
N SER A 154 -18.10 13.94 15.53
CA SER A 154 -19.29 14.69 15.94
C SER A 154 -18.97 15.85 16.87
N TYR A 155 -19.74 16.90 16.73
CA TYR A 155 -19.85 17.94 17.73
C TYR A 155 -20.81 17.46 18.84
N LEU A 156 -20.42 17.63 20.10
CA LEU A 156 -21.37 17.61 21.20
C LEU A 156 -22.05 18.97 21.23
N THR A 157 -23.32 18.98 20.91
CA THR A 157 -24.12 20.19 21.10
C THR A 157 -24.89 20.00 22.41
N GLY A 158 -24.58 20.78 23.44
CA GLY A 158 -25.40 20.88 24.65
C GLY A 158 -26.77 21.54 24.43
N GLU A 159 -27.08 21.87 23.18
CA GLU A 159 -28.24 22.63 22.74
C GLU A 159 -29.10 21.87 21.74
N ARG A 160 -30.37 22.18 21.66
CA ARG A 160 -31.32 21.64 20.68
C ARG A 160 -30.81 21.88 19.27
N VAL A 161 -30.60 20.83 18.52
CA VAL A 161 -30.33 20.92 17.07
C VAL A 161 -31.66 20.67 16.35
N THR A 162 -32.26 21.72 15.81
CA THR A 162 -33.27 21.59 14.76
C THR A 162 -32.55 21.37 13.46
N THR A 163 -32.57 20.16 12.92
CA THR A 163 -31.93 19.87 11.65
C THR A 163 -32.83 20.37 10.51
N THR A 164 -32.47 21.47 9.88
CA THR A 164 -32.86 21.73 8.51
C THR A 164 -32.12 20.76 7.60
N GLU A 165 -32.66 20.48 6.44
CA GLU A 165 -32.09 19.58 5.46
C GLU A 165 -30.62 19.92 5.20
N THR A 166 -29.73 19.03 5.60
CA THR A 166 -28.29 19.22 5.45
C THR A 166 -27.75 18.11 4.56
N ILE A 167 -27.07 18.52 3.50
CA ILE A 167 -26.45 17.62 2.54
C ILE A 167 -24.99 17.48 2.90
N THR A 168 -24.58 16.28 3.20
CA THR A 168 -23.15 15.98 3.35
C THR A 168 -22.70 15.11 2.18
N GLN A 169 -21.68 15.57 1.47
CA GLN A 169 -21.08 14.85 0.36
C GLN A 169 -19.81 14.15 0.85
N PHE A 170 -19.69 12.91 0.46
CA PHE A 170 -18.51 12.10 0.73
C PHE A 170 -17.95 11.60 -0.59
N SER A 171 -16.64 11.70 -0.76
CA SER A 171 -15.93 11.11 -1.90
C SER A 171 -14.55 10.66 -1.46
N GLY A 172 -14.00 9.67 -2.14
CA GLY A 172 -12.68 9.16 -1.84
C GLY A 172 -12.40 7.86 -2.56
N SER A 173 -11.34 7.21 -2.14
CA SER A 173 -10.95 5.89 -2.63
C SER A 173 -10.77 4.94 -1.46
N TYR A 174 -10.86 3.64 -1.73
CA TYR A 174 -10.60 2.60 -0.75
C TYR A 174 -9.71 1.50 -1.31
N GLY A 175 -9.13 0.78 -0.39
CA GLY A 175 -8.32 -0.40 -0.68
C GLY A 175 -8.20 -1.28 0.53
N TYR A 176 -7.49 -2.39 0.38
CA TYR A 176 -7.22 -3.30 1.47
C TYR A 176 -5.73 -3.31 1.79
N TYR A 177 -5.41 -3.20 3.06
CA TYR A 177 -4.06 -3.44 3.57
C TYR A 177 -3.97 -4.88 4.05
N ILE A 178 -3.03 -5.66 3.47
CA ILE A 178 -2.80 -7.06 3.79
C ILE A 178 -1.49 -7.17 4.56
N SER A 179 -1.58 -7.42 5.85
CA SER A 179 -0.41 -7.57 6.71
C SER A 179 0.28 -8.92 6.52
N SER A 180 1.51 -9.04 7.01
CA SER A 180 2.25 -10.33 7.03
C SER A 180 1.59 -11.40 7.90
N THR A 181 0.68 -11.00 8.79
CA THR A 181 -0.06 -11.91 9.68
C THR A 181 -1.48 -12.20 9.17
N ALA A 182 -1.82 -11.76 7.95
CA ALA A 182 -3.12 -12.02 7.37
C ALA A 182 -3.36 -13.53 7.22
N SER A 183 -4.54 -13.97 7.65
CA SER A 183 -4.91 -15.39 7.58
C SER A 183 -5.19 -15.82 6.14
N LEU A 184 -4.73 -17.01 5.78
CA LEU A 184 -5.05 -17.62 4.49
C LEU A 184 -6.54 -17.90 4.39
N THR A 185 -7.06 -17.85 3.17
CA THR A 185 -8.46 -18.17 2.87
C THR A 185 -8.58 -19.45 2.05
N SER A 186 -9.81 -19.96 1.95
CA SER A 186 -10.14 -20.96 0.92
C SER A 186 -10.06 -20.34 -0.49
N ASP A 187 -10.15 -21.16 -1.52
CA ASP A 187 -10.20 -20.72 -2.92
C ASP A 187 -11.41 -19.83 -3.23
N ALA A 188 -12.48 -19.96 -2.47
CA ALA A 188 -13.66 -19.10 -2.58
C ALA A 188 -13.43 -17.70 -1.98
N GLY A 189 -12.37 -17.52 -1.16
CA GLY A 189 -12.11 -16.28 -0.45
C GLY A 189 -13.15 -16.00 0.63
N PHE A 190 -13.24 -14.71 1.01
CA PHE A 190 -14.29 -14.19 1.88
C PHE A 190 -14.80 -12.84 1.37
N GLN A 191 -16.05 -12.54 1.72
CA GLN A 191 -16.61 -11.21 1.47
C GLN A 191 -16.40 -10.33 2.70
N PRO A 192 -15.68 -9.22 2.58
CA PRO A 192 -15.44 -8.31 3.70
C PRO A 192 -16.75 -7.64 4.15
N THR A 193 -16.81 -7.31 5.42
CA THR A 193 -17.90 -6.50 5.96
C THR A 193 -18.04 -5.20 5.18
N ARG A 194 -19.24 -4.89 4.73
CA ARG A 194 -19.54 -3.63 4.05
C ARG A 194 -19.52 -2.47 5.04
N ILE A 195 -18.71 -1.48 4.73
CA ILE A 195 -18.57 -0.24 5.51
C ILE A 195 -19.23 0.89 4.73
N GLY A 196 -19.86 1.80 5.44
CA GLY A 196 -20.49 2.97 4.83
C GLY A 196 -20.30 4.22 5.66
N PHE A 197 -20.36 5.37 4.99
CA PHE A 197 -20.53 6.66 5.63
C PHE A 197 -22.00 6.88 5.95
N ARG A 198 -22.24 7.26 7.18
CA ARG A 198 -23.57 7.64 7.69
C ARG A 198 -23.49 8.99 8.36
N ARG A 199 -24.57 9.72 8.32
CA ARG A 199 -24.72 10.90 9.14
C ARG A 199 -25.25 10.52 10.51
N ALA A 200 -24.65 11.12 11.55
CA ALA A 200 -25.10 11.01 12.94
C ALA A 200 -25.85 12.29 13.32
N THR A 201 -27.13 12.19 13.62
CA THR A 201 -27.92 13.31 14.13
C THR A 201 -28.88 12.82 15.19
N GLY A 202 -28.98 13.55 16.30
CA GLY A 202 -30.05 13.36 17.26
C GLY A 202 -29.73 12.60 18.52
N ILE A 203 -30.75 12.43 19.36
CA ILE A 203 -30.74 11.70 20.62
C ILE A 203 -31.10 10.27 20.32
N GLY A 204 -30.23 9.39 20.75
CA GLY A 204 -30.46 7.98 20.48
C GLY A 204 -30.49 7.70 19.00
N PRO A 205 -30.66 6.46 18.64
CA PRO A 205 -30.27 5.95 17.35
C PRO A 205 -31.33 6.15 16.26
N VAL A 206 -31.77 7.37 15.97
CA VAL A 206 -32.49 7.61 14.71
C VAL A 206 -31.45 7.77 13.61
N TRP A 207 -30.83 6.68 13.25
CA TRP A 207 -29.95 6.61 12.11
C TRP A 207 -30.82 6.57 10.87
N ASN A 208 -30.64 7.59 10.05
CA ASN A 208 -31.19 7.52 8.71
C ASN A 208 -30.63 6.26 8.05
N THR A 209 -31.49 5.46 7.44
CA THR A 209 -31.11 4.27 6.66
C THR A 209 -30.23 4.60 5.46
N ASN A 210 -30.07 5.88 5.15
CA ASN A 210 -29.24 6.35 4.06
C ASN A 210 -27.76 6.30 4.47
N TYR A 211 -27.00 5.52 3.74
CA TYR A 211 -25.55 5.45 3.84
C TYR A 211 -24.92 5.46 2.45
N ILE A 212 -23.70 5.92 2.38
CA ILE A 212 -22.86 5.76 1.19
C ILE A 212 -21.94 4.57 1.47
N ALA A 213 -22.10 3.49 0.69
CA ALA A 213 -21.20 2.36 0.80
C ALA A 213 -19.80 2.77 0.34
N ILE A 214 -18.78 2.44 1.14
CA ILE A 214 -17.38 2.64 0.80
C ILE A 214 -16.93 1.49 -0.09
N ASN A 215 -17.08 0.25 0.38
CA ASN A 215 -16.74 -0.95 -0.37
C ASN A 215 -17.99 -1.63 -0.92
N SER A 216 -17.82 -2.27 -2.06
CA SER A 216 -18.83 -3.13 -2.68
C SER A 216 -18.83 -4.54 -2.08
N THR A 217 -19.44 -5.50 -2.77
CA THR A 217 -19.40 -6.92 -2.44
C THR A 217 -18.12 -7.57 -2.95
N ASP A 218 -16.97 -6.99 -2.63
CA ASP A 218 -15.67 -7.53 -3.01
C ASP A 218 -15.46 -8.95 -2.46
N THR A 219 -14.62 -9.72 -3.12
CA THR A 219 -14.16 -11.02 -2.62
C THR A 219 -12.65 -10.96 -2.46
N ILE A 220 -12.14 -11.28 -1.26
CA ILE A 220 -10.72 -11.29 -0.97
C ILE A 220 -10.25 -12.74 -0.85
N ILE A 221 -9.24 -13.10 -1.61
CA ILE A 221 -8.60 -14.41 -1.63
C ILE A 221 -7.15 -14.23 -1.21
N ILE A 222 -6.76 -14.80 -0.06
CA ILE A 222 -5.40 -14.70 0.47
C ILE A 222 -4.77 -16.09 0.42
N LYS A 223 -3.71 -16.22 -0.35
CA LYS A 223 -2.99 -17.48 -0.54
C LYS A 223 -1.52 -17.31 -0.24
N GLU A 224 -0.88 -18.42 0.11
CA GLU A 224 0.58 -18.46 0.14
C GLU A 224 1.16 -18.04 -1.22
N PRO A 225 2.29 -17.32 -1.22
CA PRO A 225 2.98 -17.06 -2.47
C PRO A 225 3.31 -18.39 -3.16
N PRO A 226 3.16 -18.46 -4.48
CA PRO A 226 3.42 -19.70 -5.22
C PRO A 226 4.87 -20.16 -5.11
N MET A 227 5.75 -19.26 -4.71
CA MET A 227 7.14 -19.57 -4.43
C MET A 227 7.67 -18.73 -3.25
N THR A 228 8.50 -19.36 -2.43
CA THR A 228 9.27 -18.71 -1.37
C THR A 228 10.75 -18.98 -1.59
N CYS A 229 11.59 -17.95 -1.40
CA CYS A 229 13.04 -18.10 -1.52
C CYS A 229 13.73 -17.48 -0.28
N SER A 230 14.82 -18.12 0.13
CA SER A 230 15.81 -17.55 1.03
C SER A 230 17.17 -17.52 0.38
N VAL A 231 17.97 -16.52 0.73
CA VAL A 231 19.33 -16.35 0.21
C VAL A 231 20.31 -16.21 1.35
N SER A 232 21.48 -16.80 1.18
CA SER A 232 22.61 -16.67 2.08
C SER A 232 23.85 -16.25 1.28
N VAL A 233 24.38 -15.09 1.62
CA VAL A 233 25.66 -14.57 1.10
C VAL A 233 26.52 -14.28 2.32
N PRO A 234 27.60 -15.05 2.56
CA PRO A 234 28.50 -14.77 3.68
C PRO A 234 29.15 -13.39 3.54
N PRO A 235 29.43 -12.70 4.65
CA PRO A 235 30.25 -11.50 4.63
C PRO A 235 31.66 -11.82 4.12
N VAL A 236 32.26 -10.86 3.43
CA VAL A 236 33.60 -11.02 2.83
C VAL A 236 34.61 -10.17 3.57
N ASP A 237 35.69 -10.77 3.99
CA ASP A 237 36.83 -10.09 4.58
C ASP A 237 38.06 -10.28 3.68
N PHE A 238 38.63 -9.17 3.24
CA PHE A 238 39.85 -9.16 2.41
C PHE A 238 41.13 -9.15 3.25
N GLY A 239 41.01 -9.10 4.59
CA GLY A 239 42.14 -9.04 5.50
C GLY A 239 42.95 -7.74 5.37
N GLU A 240 44.23 -7.83 5.78
CA GLU A 240 45.17 -6.72 5.64
C GLU A 240 45.75 -6.67 4.23
N VAL A 241 45.55 -5.55 3.56
CA VAL A 241 46.02 -5.31 2.19
C VAL A 241 47.13 -4.28 2.22
N ALA A 242 48.34 -4.68 1.85
CA ALA A 242 49.52 -3.80 1.86
C ALA A 242 49.33 -2.66 0.82
N SER A 243 49.91 -1.50 1.13
CA SER A 243 49.93 -0.37 0.20
C SER A 243 50.68 -0.64 -1.11
N THR A 244 51.58 -1.64 -1.12
CA THR A 244 52.27 -2.12 -2.31
C THR A 244 51.40 -3.02 -3.20
N ALA A 245 50.21 -3.41 -2.76
CA ALA A 245 49.30 -4.24 -3.54
C ALA A 245 48.56 -3.49 -4.66
N VAL A 246 48.81 -2.17 -4.81
CA VAL A 246 48.25 -1.40 -5.90
C VAL A 246 48.62 -2.00 -7.25
N GLY A 247 47.60 -2.22 -8.09
CA GLY A 247 47.79 -2.93 -9.38
C GLY A 247 47.67 -4.46 -9.32
N ASN A 248 47.68 -5.03 -8.10
CA ASN A 248 47.41 -6.45 -7.86
C ASN A 248 45.93 -6.62 -7.43
N LYS A 249 45.42 -7.84 -7.57
CA LYS A 249 44.09 -8.19 -7.07
C LYS A 249 44.18 -9.01 -5.78
N VAL A 250 43.23 -8.78 -4.87
CA VAL A 250 43.03 -9.68 -3.70
C VAL A 250 41.70 -10.40 -3.94
N VAL A 251 41.73 -11.72 -3.89
CA VAL A 251 40.60 -12.58 -4.24
C VAL A 251 40.12 -13.33 -3.00
N VAL A 252 38.81 -13.34 -2.77
CA VAL A 252 38.15 -14.12 -1.74
C VAL A 252 37.05 -14.96 -2.38
N GLU A 253 37.15 -16.26 -2.25
CA GLU A 253 36.12 -17.20 -2.69
C GLU A 253 34.99 -17.29 -1.67
N SER A 254 33.78 -17.36 -2.15
CA SER A 254 32.57 -17.43 -1.37
C SER A 254 31.52 -18.27 -2.11
N THR A 255 30.35 -18.41 -1.55
CA THR A 255 29.26 -19.18 -2.14
C THR A 255 27.95 -18.45 -1.92
N LEU A 256 27.20 -18.26 -2.98
CA LEU A 256 25.81 -17.86 -2.91
C LEU A 256 24.97 -19.11 -2.66
N GLY A 257 24.34 -19.19 -1.48
CA GLY A 257 23.34 -20.20 -1.15
C GLY A 257 21.94 -19.68 -1.41
N VAL A 258 21.12 -20.44 -2.13
CA VAL A 258 19.71 -20.11 -2.40
C VAL A 258 18.86 -21.34 -2.11
N ASN A 259 17.76 -21.13 -1.41
CA ASN A 259 16.78 -22.17 -1.15
C ASN A 259 15.40 -21.65 -1.52
N CYS A 260 14.83 -22.15 -2.61
CA CYS A 260 13.49 -21.81 -3.07
C CYS A 260 12.58 -23.03 -3.03
N THR A 261 11.34 -22.80 -2.60
CA THR A 261 10.25 -23.77 -2.67
C THR A 261 9.17 -23.23 -3.58
N ASN A 262 8.92 -23.89 -4.69
CA ASN A 262 7.87 -23.58 -5.65
C ASN A 262 6.73 -24.58 -5.49
N THR A 263 5.57 -24.11 -5.04
CA THR A 263 4.36 -24.90 -4.85
C THR A 263 3.39 -24.79 -6.04
N SER A 264 3.73 -23.98 -7.05
CA SER A 264 2.90 -23.84 -8.23
C SER A 264 3.09 -24.99 -9.24
N ASN A 265 2.11 -25.16 -10.12
CA ASN A 265 2.18 -26.11 -11.22
C ASN A 265 3.04 -25.64 -12.41
N ASN A 266 3.62 -24.43 -12.31
CA ASN A 266 4.44 -23.85 -13.34
C ASN A 266 5.89 -23.66 -12.85
N SER A 267 6.85 -23.77 -13.75
CA SER A 267 8.22 -23.39 -13.46
C SER A 267 8.35 -21.88 -13.36
N ILE A 268 9.06 -21.38 -12.34
CA ILE A 268 9.19 -19.95 -12.04
C ILE A 268 10.67 -19.54 -12.21
N PRO A 269 10.97 -18.55 -13.06
CA PRO A 269 12.32 -17.99 -13.16
C PRO A 269 12.64 -17.17 -11.91
N VAL A 270 13.86 -17.36 -11.38
CA VAL A 270 14.44 -16.54 -10.32
C VAL A 270 15.51 -15.65 -10.92
N THR A 271 15.41 -14.37 -10.65
CA THR A 271 16.43 -13.38 -10.97
C THR A 271 17.01 -12.81 -9.69
N TYR A 272 18.15 -12.16 -9.77
CA TYR A 272 18.68 -11.37 -8.67
C TYR A 272 18.97 -9.94 -9.14
N SER A 273 18.95 -9.01 -8.22
CA SER A 273 19.49 -7.68 -8.38
C SER A 273 20.43 -7.35 -7.22
N MET A 274 21.45 -6.53 -7.48
CA MET A 274 22.35 -6.04 -6.45
C MET A 274 22.45 -4.52 -6.54
N THR A 275 22.20 -3.86 -5.40
CA THR A 275 22.23 -2.39 -5.31
C THR A 275 23.24 -1.98 -4.23
N PRO A 276 24.28 -1.20 -4.56
CA PRO A 276 25.23 -0.70 -3.58
C PRO A 276 24.55 0.27 -2.61
N LYS A 277 24.94 0.21 -1.34
CA LYS A 277 24.51 1.20 -0.33
C LYS A 277 25.29 2.52 -0.41
N THR A 278 26.39 2.52 -1.14
CA THR A 278 27.18 3.71 -1.49
C THR A 278 27.08 3.93 -2.97
N GLN A 279 27.61 5.07 -3.46
CA GLN A 279 27.64 5.33 -4.90
C GLN A 279 28.38 4.19 -5.63
N ALA A 280 27.81 3.69 -6.72
CA ALA A 280 28.47 2.69 -7.56
C ALA A 280 29.73 3.27 -8.21
N GLY A 281 30.79 2.46 -8.34
CA GLY A 281 31.97 2.83 -9.11
C GLY A 281 31.72 2.79 -10.61
N ASP A 282 31.24 1.65 -11.07
CA ASP A 282 30.67 1.38 -12.41
C ASP A 282 29.52 0.39 -12.25
N GLN A 283 28.94 -0.09 -13.35
CA GLN A 283 27.81 -1.03 -13.32
C GLN A 283 28.15 -2.38 -12.66
N THR A 284 29.43 -2.68 -12.40
CA THR A 284 29.91 -3.97 -11.91
C THR A 284 30.88 -3.84 -10.74
N SER A 285 31.02 -2.66 -10.15
CA SER A 285 31.95 -2.43 -9.02
C SER A 285 31.36 -1.50 -7.97
N ILE A 286 31.83 -1.70 -6.73
CA ILE A 286 31.49 -0.85 -5.58
C ILE A 286 32.81 -0.28 -5.03
N PRO A 287 32.92 1.04 -4.82
CA PRO A 287 34.09 1.62 -4.18
C PRO A 287 34.16 1.20 -2.68
N MET A 288 35.31 0.77 -2.26
CA MET A 288 35.60 0.52 -0.85
C MET A 288 36.12 1.81 -0.21
N ILE A 289 35.40 2.29 0.80
CA ILE A 289 35.67 3.59 1.41
C ILE A 289 36.31 3.40 2.77
N SER A 290 37.44 4.07 3.03
CA SER A 290 38.09 4.07 4.33
C SER A 290 37.32 4.91 5.35
N LYS A 291 37.46 4.60 6.64
CA LYS A 291 36.87 5.43 7.73
C LYS A 291 37.41 6.86 7.76
N ALA A 292 38.62 7.07 7.23
CA ALA A 292 39.24 8.40 7.12
C ALA A 292 38.72 9.19 5.89
N GLY A 293 37.84 8.60 5.12
CA GLY A 293 37.35 9.12 3.83
C GLY A 293 38.35 8.87 2.70
N GLY A 294 37.86 8.47 1.56
CA GLY A 294 38.64 8.16 0.37
C GLY A 294 38.52 6.71 -0.07
N THR A 295 38.53 6.52 -1.38
CA THR A 295 38.45 5.20 -2.00
C THR A 295 39.79 4.48 -1.91
N VAL A 296 39.81 3.32 -1.26
CA VAL A 296 41.02 2.48 -1.14
C VAL A 296 41.07 1.39 -2.20
N GLY A 297 40.00 1.13 -2.90
CA GLY A 297 39.88 0.15 -3.96
C GLY A 297 38.47 0.01 -4.49
N ASP A 298 38.29 -0.81 -5.51
CA ASP A 298 36.97 -1.22 -6.00
C ASP A 298 36.78 -2.71 -5.72
N ILE A 299 35.56 -3.08 -5.32
CA ILE A 299 35.15 -4.48 -5.16
C ILE A 299 34.31 -4.88 -6.35
N ARG A 300 34.62 -6.05 -6.93
CA ARG A 300 33.83 -6.73 -7.95
C ARG A 300 33.40 -8.10 -7.47
N GLY A 301 32.19 -8.51 -7.85
CA GLY A 301 31.68 -9.86 -7.66
C GLY A 301 31.65 -10.61 -9.00
N PHE A 302 31.91 -11.91 -8.96
CA PHE A 302 31.78 -12.82 -10.10
C PHE A 302 30.96 -14.02 -9.65
N LEU A 303 29.93 -14.36 -10.39
CA LEU A 303 28.95 -15.38 -10.02
C LEU A 303 28.83 -16.47 -11.09
N GLY A 304 28.70 -17.71 -10.64
CA GLY A 304 28.49 -18.88 -11.50
C GLY A 304 29.75 -19.68 -11.80
N ALA A 305 29.65 -20.65 -12.71
CA ALA A 305 30.69 -21.62 -12.97
C ALA A 305 32.05 -21.02 -13.38
N ASN A 306 32.03 -19.87 -14.03
CA ASN A 306 33.24 -19.18 -14.50
C ASN A 306 33.77 -18.12 -13.50
N ALA A 307 33.17 -18.00 -12.32
CA ALA A 307 33.48 -16.94 -11.36
C ALA A 307 34.98 -16.87 -11.02
N SER A 308 35.62 -18.00 -10.71
CA SER A 308 37.05 -18.04 -10.37
C SER A 308 37.95 -17.76 -11.58
N ALA A 309 37.59 -18.22 -12.77
CA ALA A 309 38.38 -17.98 -13.97
C ALA A 309 38.30 -16.51 -14.45
N ASP A 310 37.16 -15.87 -14.27
CA ASP A 310 36.91 -14.48 -14.64
C ASP A 310 37.36 -13.47 -13.57
N ALA A 311 37.64 -13.93 -12.33
CA ALA A 311 37.94 -13.10 -11.19
C ALA A 311 39.12 -12.13 -11.48
N GLY A 312 38.82 -10.84 -11.54
CA GLY A 312 39.80 -9.82 -11.88
C GLY A 312 39.28 -8.40 -11.70
N CYS A 313 40.13 -7.42 -12.03
CA CYS A 313 39.81 -6.00 -11.88
C CYS A 313 39.05 -5.40 -13.09
N VAL A 314 38.73 -6.21 -14.07
CA VAL A 314 37.99 -5.82 -15.27
C VAL A 314 36.69 -6.62 -15.33
N ALA A 315 35.61 -5.97 -15.76
CA ALA A 315 34.33 -6.63 -15.96
C ALA A 315 34.41 -7.78 -16.98
N LYS A 316 33.75 -8.88 -16.68
CA LYS A 316 33.67 -10.09 -17.52
C LYS A 316 32.20 -10.56 -17.60
N ALA A 317 31.95 -11.62 -18.34
CA ALA A 317 30.61 -12.15 -18.53
C ALA A 317 29.95 -12.64 -17.23
N SER A 318 30.75 -13.18 -16.27
CA SER A 318 30.30 -13.62 -14.96
C SER A 318 30.25 -12.48 -13.90
N SER A 319 30.56 -11.24 -14.26
CA SER A 319 30.53 -10.11 -13.32
C SER A 319 29.12 -9.85 -12.81
N VAL A 320 28.99 -9.72 -11.51
CA VAL A 320 27.74 -9.31 -10.86
C VAL A 320 27.47 -7.85 -11.19
N ARG A 321 26.25 -7.56 -11.67
CA ARG A 321 25.82 -6.18 -11.88
C ARG A 321 25.47 -5.52 -10.54
N MET A 322 25.97 -4.29 -10.34
CA MET A 322 25.83 -3.49 -9.11
C MET A 322 24.94 -2.26 -9.34
N ASP A 323 24.08 -2.26 -10.34
CA ASP A 323 23.26 -1.13 -10.74
C ASP A 323 21.75 -1.38 -10.54
N GLY A 324 21.39 -2.42 -9.78
CA GLY A 324 20.00 -2.81 -9.55
C GLY A 324 19.36 -3.55 -10.74
N THR A 325 20.08 -3.76 -11.84
CA THR A 325 19.55 -4.53 -12.98
C THR A 325 19.32 -5.98 -12.60
N GLN A 326 18.13 -6.49 -12.94
CA GLN A 326 17.81 -7.90 -12.73
C GLN A 326 18.59 -8.81 -13.69
N THR A 327 19.21 -9.81 -13.11
CA THR A 327 20.00 -10.82 -13.83
C THR A 327 19.43 -12.21 -13.56
N ALA A 328 19.27 -13.02 -14.60
CA ALA A 328 18.77 -14.38 -14.46
C ALA A 328 19.71 -15.21 -13.58
N LEU A 329 19.14 -15.95 -12.64
CA LEU A 329 19.88 -16.83 -11.74
C LEU A 329 19.57 -18.29 -12.06
N ARG A 330 18.29 -18.67 -11.97
CA ARG A 330 17.83 -20.04 -12.22
C ARG A 330 16.32 -20.08 -12.43
N THR A 331 15.83 -21.13 -13.07
CA THR A 331 14.41 -21.48 -13.07
C THR A 331 14.15 -22.59 -12.05
N VAL A 332 13.20 -22.40 -11.16
CA VAL A 332 12.75 -23.40 -10.19
C VAL A 332 11.59 -24.19 -10.79
N PRO A 333 11.71 -25.51 -10.98
CA PRO A 333 10.64 -26.33 -11.55
C PRO A 333 9.36 -26.28 -10.69
N SER A 334 8.23 -26.64 -11.30
CA SER A 334 6.95 -26.79 -10.61
C SER A 334 7.04 -27.80 -9.48
N ASN A 335 6.33 -27.55 -8.37
CA ASN A 335 6.25 -28.44 -7.20
C ASN A 335 7.63 -28.94 -6.72
N ASN A 336 8.62 -28.06 -6.73
CA ASN A 336 10.00 -28.40 -6.39
C ASN A 336 10.48 -27.58 -5.19
N SER A 337 11.23 -28.23 -4.30
CA SER A 337 11.95 -27.60 -3.21
C SER A 337 13.37 -28.15 -3.21
N ALA A 338 14.30 -27.36 -3.72
CA ALA A 338 15.69 -27.79 -3.79
C ALA A 338 16.61 -26.60 -3.49
N PRO A 339 17.45 -26.72 -2.46
CA PRO A 339 18.54 -25.78 -2.28
C PRO A 339 19.58 -25.93 -3.39
N TRP A 340 20.19 -24.83 -3.79
CA TRP A 340 21.37 -24.85 -4.67
C TRP A 340 22.38 -23.83 -4.23
N THR A 341 23.60 -24.02 -4.67
CA THR A 341 24.70 -23.11 -4.44
C THR A 341 25.34 -22.70 -5.77
N SER A 342 25.87 -21.49 -5.81
CA SER A 342 26.66 -20.99 -6.93
C SER A 342 27.98 -20.43 -6.43
N PRO A 343 29.12 -20.73 -7.08
CA PRO A 343 30.37 -20.06 -6.75
C PRO A 343 30.23 -18.56 -6.87
N LEU A 344 30.69 -17.84 -5.87
CA LEU A 344 30.69 -16.38 -5.81
C LEU A 344 32.09 -15.94 -5.41
N VAL A 345 32.78 -15.24 -6.29
CA VAL A 345 34.16 -14.79 -6.05
C VAL A 345 34.17 -13.28 -5.96
N TRP A 346 34.75 -12.77 -4.90
CA TRP A 346 34.94 -11.36 -4.68
C TRP A 346 36.38 -10.95 -4.95
N VAL A 347 36.54 -9.82 -5.60
CA VAL A 347 37.85 -9.29 -5.95
C VAL A 347 37.94 -7.84 -5.49
N LEU A 348 38.91 -7.57 -4.60
CA LEU A 348 39.31 -6.21 -4.30
C LEU A 348 40.45 -5.80 -5.23
N CYS A 349 40.27 -4.65 -5.86
CA CYS A 349 41.24 -4.00 -6.75
C CYS A 349 41.78 -2.76 -6.02
N PRO A 350 42.92 -2.86 -5.30
CA PRO A 350 43.47 -1.77 -4.51
C PRO A 350 43.86 -0.57 -5.39
N LYS A 351 43.62 0.63 -4.85
CA LYS A 351 43.97 1.91 -5.47
C LYS A 351 44.92 2.69 -4.58
N VAL A 352 45.74 3.57 -5.18
CA VAL A 352 46.49 4.55 -4.40
C VAL A 352 45.51 5.48 -3.69
N THR A 353 45.70 5.61 -2.38
CA THR A 353 44.88 6.47 -1.55
C THR A 353 45.74 7.30 -0.59
N ALA A 354 45.30 8.54 -0.36
CA ALA A 354 45.91 9.41 0.64
C ALA A 354 45.49 9.03 2.07
N ASN A 355 44.39 8.30 2.23
CA ASN A 355 43.78 7.97 3.51
C ASN A 355 43.62 6.46 3.68
N PRO A 356 44.74 5.71 3.93
CA PRO A 356 44.67 4.28 4.21
C PRO A 356 43.97 4.02 5.56
N GLY A 357 43.55 2.81 5.79
CA GLY A 357 42.94 2.37 7.05
C GLY A 357 41.80 1.41 6.85
N VAL A 358 41.06 1.15 7.93
CA VAL A 358 39.89 0.25 7.90
C VAL A 358 38.88 0.76 6.92
N ALA A 359 38.49 -0.06 5.95
CA ALA A 359 37.56 0.31 4.88
C ALA A 359 36.48 -0.75 4.73
N SER A 360 35.33 -0.32 4.21
CA SER A 360 34.18 -1.20 3.98
C SER A 360 33.39 -0.78 2.74
N ALA A 361 32.65 -1.73 2.19
CA ALA A 361 31.61 -1.51 1.21
C ALA A 361 30.41 -2.40 1.53
N ALA A 362 29.23 -1.99 1.11
CA ALA A 362 28.02 -2.77 1.32
C ALA A 362 27.08 -2.64 0.11
N ALA A 363 26.37 -3.73 -0.16
CA ALA A 363 25.30 -3.77 -1.15
C ALA A 363 24.13 -4.60 -0.62
N THR A 364 22.93 -4.30 -1.14
CA THR A 364 21.74 -5.11 -0.93
C THR A 364 21.64 -6.11 -2.09
N PHE A 365 21.49 -7.39 -1.76
CA PHE A 365 21.22 -8.46 -2.71
C PHE A 365 19.76 -8.87 -2.58
N GLU A 366 19.01 -8.84 -3.66
CA GLU A 366 17.58 -9.16 -3.70
C GLU A 366 17.34 -10.30 -4.69
N LEU A 367 16.46 -11.23 -4.31
CA LEU A 367 15.91 -12.23 -5.23
C LEU A 367 14.54 -11.77 -5.69
N ASN A 368 14.25 -12.01 -6.98
CA ASN A 368 12.98 -11.69 -7.61
C ASN A 368 12.47 -12.91 -8.38
N TRP A 369 11.15 -13.17 -8.25
CA TRP A 369 10.45 -14.28 -8.91
C TRP A 369 9.01 -13.95 -9.26
#